data_74e5022a25e5969e26d163570ba1cf4f
#
_entry.id   74e5022a25e5969e26d163570ba1cf4f
#
_cell.length_a   1.000
_cell.length_b   1.000
_cell.length_c   1.000
_cell.angle_alpha   90.00
_cell.angle_beta   90.00
_cell.angle_gamma   90.00
#
_symmetry.space_group_name_H-M   'P 1'
#
loop_
_entity.id
_entity.type
_entity.pdbx_description
1 polymer ?
#
loop_
_entity_poly.entity_id
_entity_poly.type
_entity_poly.pdbx_seq_one_letter_code
_entity_poly.pdbx_strand_id
1 'polypeptide(L)'
;RTYQQVLRHSKITSQVKDESLDEKQVLQIYYDFSETVGNMQGYRTLALNRGEKLGILKVSFEHVTDRILAFCAARFKVKNTYIDEVVQQSVKKKVLPAIERRIRTELTEKAEEGAIQLFSDNLRNLLLVAPLKGRVVLGFDPAFRTGAKLAVVDATGKMLTTQVIYPVKPASARQIEEAKKDLADLIGQYDVEIIAIGNGTASRESEAFVVEVLKDFPEVSYVIVNESGASVYSASELARQEFPDLTVEKRSAISIARRLQDPLAELVKIDPKSIGVGQYQHDVSQKKLSESLDFVVDTVVNQVGVNVNTAS
;
A
#
# COMPACT_ATOMS: atom_id res chain seq x y z
N ARG A 1 -21.10 -23.52 22.03
CA ARG A 1 -20.09 -24.34 22.73
C ARG A 1 -19.23 -25.18 21.76
N THR A 2 -19.81 -25.89 20.77
CA THR A 2 -19.04 -26.61 19.73
C THR A 2 -18.13 -25.66 18.94
N TYR A 3 -18.64 -24.48 18.59
CA TYR A 3 -17.85 -23.38 17.99
C TYR A 3 -16.61 -23.04 18.81
N GLN A 4 -16.72 -22.92 20.15
CA GLN A 4 -15.56 -22.66 21.01
C GLN A 4 -14.54 -23.79 21.04
N GLN A 5 -14.98 -25.05 20.88
CA GLN A 5 -14.07 -26.21 20.76
C GLN A 5 -13.30 -26.13 19.44
N VAL A 6 -13.95 -25.76 18.35
CA VAL A 6 -13.30 -25.56 17.05
C VAL A 6 -12.27 -24.43 17.11
N LEU A 7 -12.62 -23.28 17.68
CA LEU A 7 -11.68 -22.16 17.84
C LEU A 7 -10.40 -22.53 18.59
N ARG A 8 -10.54 -23.33 19.66
CA ARG A 8 -9.42 -23.67 20.54
C ARG A 8 -8.55 -24.80 20.03
N HIS A 9 -9.11 -25.72 19.27
CA HIS A 9 -8.46 -27.01 19.00
C HIS A 9 -8.33 -27.36 17.52
N SER A 10 -9.10 -26.70 16.65
CA SER A 10 -8.96 -26.90 15.21
C SER A 10 -7.91 -25.97 14.64
N LYS A 11 -7.33 -26.37 13.51
CA LYS A 11 -6.36 -25.58 12.77
C LYS A 11 -6.93 -25.18 11.41
N ILE A 12 -6.51 -24.03 10.91
CA ILE A 12 -6.60 -23.68 9.51
C ILE A 12 -5.29 -24.10 8.87
N THR A 13 -5.40 -24.81 7.77
CA THR A 13 -4.25 -25.29 7.00
C THR A 13 -4.35 -24.76 5.57
N SER A 14 -3.22 -24.53 4.93
CA SER A 14 -3.20 -24.29 3.50
C SER A 14 -2.11 -25.11 2.84
N GLN A 15 -2.38 -25.51 1.62
CA GLN A 15 -1.46 -26.22 0.74
C GLN A 15 -1.44 -25.54 -0.62
N VAL A 16 -0.29 -25.62 -1.29
CA VAL A 16 -0.20 -25.14 -2.67
C VAL A 16 -1.11 -25.99 -3.56
N LYS A 17 -1.90 -25.32 -4.38
CA LYS A 17 -2.75 -25.94 -5.40
C LYS A 17 -2.14 -25.81 -6.78
N ASP A 18 -1.63 -24.60 -7.10
CA ASP A 18 -0.95 -24.33 -8.36
C ASP A 18 0.11 -23.24 -8.14
N GLU A 19 1.37 -23.67 -8.07
CA GLU A 19 2.53 -22.79 -7.85
C GLU A 19 2.80 -21.88 -9.06
N SER A 20 2.44 -22.31 -10.26
CA SER A 20 2.69 -21.55 -11.49
C SER A 20 1.96 -20.21 -11.52
N LEU A 21 0.91 -20.05 -10.73
CA LEU A 21 0.15 -18.80 -10.58
C LEU A 21 0.79 -17.79 -9.63
N ASP A 22 1.81 -18.20 -8.85
CA ASP A 22 2.55 -17.33 -7.94
C ASP A 22 3.96 -17.02 -8.47
N GLU A 23 4.05 -16.41 -9.65
CA GLU A 23 5.31 -16.10 -10.35
C GLU A 23 6.35 -15.40 -9.46
N LYS A 24 5.90 -14.57 -8.53
CA LYS A 24 6.75 -13.81 -7.60
C LYS A 24 6.97 -14.51 -6.26
N GLN A 25 6.42 -15.69 -6.08
CA GLN A 25 6.47 -16.48 -4.84
C GLN A 25 6.06 -15.70 -3.57
N VAL A 26 5.12 -14.77 -3.72
CA VAL A 26 4.65 -13.89 -2.62
C VAL A 26 3.92 -14.69 -1.54
N LEU A 27 3.28 -15.80 -1.93
CA LEU A 27 2.49 -16.67 -1.04
C LEU A 27 3.24 -17.93 -0.61
N GLN A 28 4.54 -18.08 -0.92
CA GLN A 28 5.33 -19.26 -0.65
C GLN A 28 5.28 -19.73 0.81
N ILE A 29 5.26 -18.80 1.76
CA ILE A 29 5.16 -19.11 3.21
C ILE A 29 3.84 -19.80 3.60
N TYR A 30 2.85 -19.77 2.72
CA TYR A 30 1.53 -20.41 2.91
C TYR A 30 1.35 -21.70 2.11
N TYR A 31 2.37 -22.17 1.40
CA TYR A 31 2.30 -23.41 0.61
C TYR A 31 2.16 -24.67 1.47
N ASP A 32 2.69 -24.64 2.69
CA ASP A 32 2.48 -25.62 3.74
C ASP A 32 2.33 -24.89 5.07
N PHE A 33 1.11 -24.42 5.33
CA PHE A 33 0.83 -23.59 6.49
C PHE A 33 -0.20 -24.26 7.39
N SER A 34 0.01 -24.13 8.71
CA SER A 34 -0.92 -24.65 9.73
C SER A 34 -0.90 -23.74 10.95
N GLU A 35 -2.07 -23.29 11.37
CA GLU A 35 -2.22 -22.48 12.59
C GLU A 35 -3.55 -22.76 13.29
N THR A 36 -3.54 -22.70 14.62
CA THR A 36 -4.77 -22.80 15.41
C THR A 36 -5.72 -21.65 15.08
N VAL A 37 -6.99 -21.97 14.85
CA VAL A 37 -8.01 -21.02 14.44
C VAL A 37 -8.06 -19.78 15.33
N GLY A 38 -7.99 -19.97 16.65
CA GLY A 38 -8.05 -18.87 17.63
C GLY A 38 -6.84 -17.92 17.62
N ASN A 39 -5.74 -18.34 16.99
CA ASN A 39 -4.48 -17.55 16.91
C ASN A 39 -4.32 -16.83 15.56
N MET A 40 -5.24 -17.04 14.61
CA MET A 40 -5.17 -16.46 13.27
C MET A 40 -5.08 -14.95 13.30
N GLN A 41 -4.04 -14.42 12.69
CA GLN A 41 -3.84 -12.98 12.51
C GLN A 41 -4.54 -12.46 11.25
N GLY A 42 -4.95 -11.19 11.28
CA GLY A 42 -5.70 -10.59 10.16
C GLY A 42 -4.95 -10.63 8.83
N TYR A 43 -3.66 -10.27 8.81
CA TYR A 43 -2.86 -10.31 7.59
C TYR A 43 -2.71 -11.72 7.00
N ARG A 44 -2.65 -12.77 7.84
CA ARG A 44 -2.62 -14.17 7.40
C ARG A 44 -3.95 -14.57 6.79
N THR A 45 -5.06 -14.15 7.41
CA THR A 45 -6.41 -14.38 6.87
C THR A 45 -6.55 -13.76 5.48
N LEU A 46 -6.13 -12.52 5.29
CA LEU A 46 -6.18 -11.84 3.99
C LEU A 46 -5.26 -12.51 2.96
N ALA A 47 -4.06 -12.94 3.37
CA ALA A 47 -3.15 -13.69 2.49
C ALA A 47 -3.74 -15.02 2.02
N LEU A 48 -4.33 -15.81 2.94
CA LEU A 48 -4.98 -17.08 2.60
C LEU A 48 -6.18 -16.85 1.68
N ASN A 49 -7.01 -15.84 1.95
CA ASN A 49 -8.16 -15.49 1.10
C ASN A 49 -7.70 -15.08 -0.31
N ARG A 50 -6.63 -14.28 -0.43
CA ARG A 50 -6.02 -13.93 -1.72
C ARG A 50 -5.53 -15.16 -2.47
N GLY A 51 -4.76 -16.03 -1.79
CA GLY A 51 -4.22 -17.24 -2.40
C GLY A 51 -5.29 -18.19 -2.88
N GLU A 52 -6.39 -18.34 -2.14
CA GLU A 52 -7.54 -19.15 -2.52
C GLU A 52 -8.30 -18.53 -3.71
N LYS A 53 -8.54 -17.21 -3.69
CA LYS A 53 -9.17 -16.46 -4.78
C LYS A 53 -8.38 -16.54 -6.08
N LEU A 54 -7.05 -16.49 -6.01
CA LEU A 54 -6.15 -16.61 -7.17
C LEU A 54 -5.96 -18.06 -7.63
N GLY A 55 -6.46 -19.05 -6.89
CA GLY A 55 -6.29 -20.47 -7.22
C GLY A 55 -4.92 -21.04 -6.88
N ILE A 56 -4.05 -20.26 -6.20
CA ILE A 56 -2.70 -20.67 -5.78
C ILE A 56 -2.75 -21.63 -4.59
N LEU A 57 -3.62 -21.35 -3.61
CA LEU A 57 -3.75 -22.10 -2.37
C LEU A 57 -5.06 -22.88 -2.30
N LYS A 58 -5.02 -23.99 -1.57
CA LYS A 58 -6.19 -24.68 -1.06
C LYS A 58 -6.21 -24.55 0.46
N VAL A 59 -7.22 -23.87 0.99
CA VAL A 59 -7.39 -23.65 2.42
C VAL A 59 -8.40 -24.67 2.99
N SER A 60 -8.07 -25.26 4.11
CA SER A 60 -8.88 -26.32 4.74
C SER A 60 -8.86 -26.19 6.27
N PHE A 61 -9.76 -26.88 6.92
CA PHE A 61 -9.73 -27.04 8.37
C PHE A 61 -9.28 -28.43 8.76
N GLU A 62 -8.44 -28.52 9.78
CA GLU A 62 -8.06 -29.75 10.45
C GLU A 62 -8.69 -29.76 11.84
N HIS A 63 -9.60 -30.73 12.08
CA HIS A 63 -10.34 -30.83 13.34
C HIS A 63 -9.84 -31.96 14.20
N VAL A 64 -9.80 -31.77 15.52
CA VAL A 64 -9.69 -32.84 16.51
C VAL A 64 -11.08 -33.46 16.65
N THR A 65 -11.45 -34.26 15.63
CA THR A 65 -12.81 -34.78 15.43
C THR A 65 -13.33 -35.55 16.63
N ASP A 66 -12.52 -36.46 17.21
CA ASP A 66 -12.94 -37.29 18.34
C ASP A 66 -13.32 -36.46 19.57
N ARG A 67 -12.58 -35.41 19.85
CA ARG A 67 -12.89 -34.50 20.95
C ARG A 67 -14.19 -33.73 20.71
N ILE A 68 -14.44 -33.30 19.49
CA ILE A 68 -15.68 -32.61 19.13
C ILE A 68 -16.87 -33.56 19.20
N LEU A 69 -16.71 -34.76 18.69
CA LEU A 69 -17.73 -35.82 18.76
C LEU A 69 -18.06 -36.21 20.19
N ALA A 70 -17.07 -36.45 21.04
CA ALA A 70 -17.26 -36.74 22.45
C ALA A 70 -18.02 -35.59 23.16
N PHE A 71 -17.65 -34.34 22.86
CA PHE A 71 -18.35 -33.16 23.39
C PHE A 71 -19.82 -33.10 22.93
N CYS A 72 -20.11 -33.42 21.67
CA CYS A 72 -21.48 -33.44 21.14
C CYS A 72 -22.29 -34.64 21.74
N ALA A 73 -21.71 -35.83 21.75
CA ALA A 73 -22.35 -37.06 22.27
C ALA A 73 -22.74 -36.94 23.76
N ALA A 74 -21.89 -36.28 24.56
CA ALA A 74 -22.16 -36.05 25.99
C ALA A 74 -23.47 -35.27 26.28
N ARG A 75 -24.09 -34.69 25.24
CA ARG A 75 -25.37 -33.98 25.33
C ARG A 75 -26.59 -34.85 25.19
N PHE A 76 -26.44 -36.07 24.70
CA PHE A 76 -27.53 -37.00 24.52
C PHE A 76 -27.64 -37.93 25.74
N LYS A 77 -28.85 -38.02 26.30
CA LYS A 77 -29.11 -38.85 27.48
C LYS A 77 -29.18 -40.36 27.14
N VAL A 78 -29.57 -40.67 25.90
CA VAL A 78 -29.68 -42.03 25.41
C VAL A 78 -28.41 -42.39 24.64
N LYS A 79 -27.76 -43.48 25.03
CA LYS A 79 -26.55 -43.98 24.37
C LYS A 79 -26.91 -45.27 23.64
N ASN A 80 -26.85 -45.27 22.33
CA ASN A 80 -26.87 -46.47 21.51
C ASN A 80 -26.08 -46.18 20.21
N THR A 81 -25.67 -47.25 19.55
CA THR A 81 -24.82 -47.20 18.33
C THR A 81 -25.47 -46.37 17.23
N TYR A 82 -26.78 -46.43 17.05
CA TYR A 82 -27.49 -45.67 16.03
C TYR A 82 -27.45 -44.18 16.29
N ILE A 83 -27.63 -43.76 17.54
CA ILE A 83 -27.53 -42.33 17.91
C ILE A 83 -26.10 -41.83 17.69
N ASP A 84 -25.09 -42.60 18.05
CA ASP A 84 -23.69 -42.25 17.87
C ASP A 84 -23.35 -42.07 16.38
N GLU A 85 -23.83 -42.92 15.51
CA GLU A 85 -23.66 -42.81 14.05
C GLU A 85 -24.35 -41.57 13.50
N VAL A 86 -25.59 -41.29 13.91
CA VAL A 86 -26.34 -40.10 13.50
C VAL A 86 -25.62 -38.80 13.95
N VAL A 87 -25.12 -38.79 15.19
CA VAL A 87 -24.36 -37.67 15.74
C VAL A 87 -23.09 -37.45 14.91
N GLN A 88 -22.32 -38.54 14.66
CA GLN A 88 -21.10 -38.47 13.85
C GLN A 88 -21.36 -37.89 12.45
N GLN A 89 -22.38 -38.41 11.75
CA GLN A 89 -22.74 -37.97 10.42
C GLN A 89 -23.21 -36.50 10.43
N SER A 90 -24.04 -36.13 11.40
CA SER A 90 -24.55 -34.75 11.53
C SER A 90 -23.45 -33.78 11.85
N VAL A 91 -22.51 -34.10 12.74
CA VAL A 91 -21.37 -33.27 13.08
C VAL A 91 -20.48 -33.08 11.86
N LYS A 92 -20.06 -34.16 11.19
CA LYS A 92 -19.15 -34.12 10.06
C LYS A 92 -19.74 -33.43 8.83
N LYS A 93 -21.01 -33.71 8.48
CA LYS A 93 -21.63 -33.26 7.24
C LYS A 93 -22.35 -31.93 7.34
N LYS A 94 -22.79 -31.49 8.53
CA LYS A 94 -23.61 -30.29 8.72
C LYS A 94 -23.00 -29.30 9.70
N VAL A 95 -22.64 -29.76 10.92
CA VAL A 95 -22.24 -28.85 12.00
C VAL A 95 -20.87 -28.25 11.75
N LEU A 96 -19.85 -29.09 11.45
CA LEU A 96 -18.50 -28.60 11.18
C LEU A 96 -18.45 -27.69 9.95
N PRO A 97 -19.01 -28.03 8.77
CA PRO A 97 -19.02 -27.13 7.64
C PRO A 97 -19.74 -25.79 7.87
N ALA A 98 -20.78 -25.80 8.70
CA ALA A 98 -21.48 -24.57 9.07
C ALA A 98 -20.61 -23.67 9.99
N ILE A 99 -19.91 -24.30 10.95
CA ILE A 99 -18.99 -23.59 11.85
C ILE A 99 -17.77 -23.07 11.07
N GLU A 100 -17.21 -23.85 10.16
CA GLU A 100 -16.08 -23.44 9.30
C GLU A 100 -16.44 -22.19 8.48
N ARG A 101 -17.58 -22.21 7.80
CA ARG A 101 -18.06 -21.03 7.04
C ARG A 101 -18.20 -19.81 7.92
N ARG A 102 -18.82 -19.98 9.10
CA ARG A 102 -18.99 -18.88 10.05
C ARG A 102 -17.65 -18.34 10.54
N ILE A 103 -16.71 -19.21 10.91
CA ILE A 103 -15.36 -18.81 11.33
C ILE A 103 -14.64 -18.06 10.20
N ARG A 104 -14.70 -18.56 8.96
CA ARG A 104 -14.08 -17.91 7.81
C ARG A 104 -14.65 -16.50 7.61
N THR A 105 -15.96 -16.33 7.71
CA THR A 105 -16.63 -15.02 7.63
C THR A 105 -16.16 -14.09 8.75
N GLU A 106 -16.21 -14.53 9.99
CA GLU A 106 -15.82 -13.70 11.15
C GLU A 106 -14.33 -13.32 11.12
N LEU A 107 -13.44 -14.24 10.72
CA LEU A 107 -12.01 -13.96 10.55
C LEU A 107 -11.77 -12.94 9.42
N THR A 108 -12.49 -13.08 8.31
CA THR A 108 -12.38 -12.16 7.18
C THR A 108 -12.87 -10.76 7.54
N GLU A 109 -14.04 -10.65 8.15
CA GLU A 109 -14.59 -9.36 8.61
C GLU A 109 -13.65 -8.66 9.58
N LYS A 110 -13.16 -9.37 10.58
CA LYS A 110 -12.20 -8.83 11.55
C LYS A 110 -10.87 -8.41 10.89
N ALA A 111 -10.39 -9.21 9.93
CA ALA A 111 -9.15 -8.91 9.20
C ALA A 111 -9.32 -7.67 8.30
N GLU A 112 -10.45 -7.54 7.61
CA GLU A 112 -10.76 -6.37 6.78
C GLU A 112 -10.88 -5.09 7.63
N GLU A 113 -11.60 -5.14 8.75
CA GLU A 113 -11.73 -4.01 9.65
C GLU A 113 -10.38 -3.54 10.18
N GLY A 114 -9.54 -4.47 10.65
CA GLY A 114 -8.19 -4.15 11.12
C GLY A 114 -7.28 -3.60 10.03
N ALA A 115 -7.39 -4.12 8.80
CA ALA A 115 -6.62 -3.62 7.67
C ALA A 115 -7.08 -2.21 7.24
N ILE A 116 -8.39 -1.96 7.15
CA ILE A 116 -8.94 -0.65 6.81
C ILE A 116 -8.54 0.40 7.86
N GLN A 117 -8.58 0.05 9.15
CA GLN A 117 -8.12 0.95 10.20
C GLN A 117 -6.63 1.31 10.02
N LEU A 118 -5.77 0.30 9.76
CA LEU A 118 -4.35 0.53 9.51
C LEU A 118 -4.11 1.43 8.28
N PHE A 119 -4.89 1.22 7.21
CA PHE A 119 -4.79 2.05 5.99
C PHE A 119 -5.22 3.49 6.27
N SER A 120 -6.27 3.68 7.06
CA SER A 120 -6.73 4.99 7.52
C SER A 120 -5.68 5.72 8.35
N ASP A 121 -5.03 5.01 9.28
CA ASP A 121 -3.95 5.57 10.10
C ASP A 121 -2.72 5.94 9.24
N ASN A 122 -2.36 5.10 8.28
CA ASN A 122 -1.27 5.37 7.35
C ASN A 122 -1.57 6.61 6.48
N LEU A 123 -2.79 6.71 5.93
CA LEU A 123 -3.21 7.89 5.16
C LEU A 123 -3.16 9.15 6.02
N ARG A 124 -3.71 9.08 7.23
CA ARG A 124 -3.68 10.20 8.18
C ARG A 124 -2.26 10.69 8.43
N ASN A 125 -1.33 9.77 8.68
CA ASN A 125 0.07 10.10 8.90
C ASN A 125 0.71 10.77 7.69
N LEU A 126 0.39 10.33 6.47
CA LEU A 126 0.87 10.96 5.23
C LEU A 126 0.33 12.38 5.06
N LEU A 127 -0.96 12.59 5.33
CA LEU A 127 -1.61 13.89 5.20
C LEU A 127 -1.13 14.91 6.25
N LEU A 128 -0.71 14.42 7.43
CA LEU A 128 -0.25 15.25 8.55
C LEU A 128 1.27 15.47 8.57
N VAL A 129 2.00 15.06 7.52
CA VAL A 129 3.44 15.39 7.41
C VAL A 129 3.60 16.90 7.43
N ALA A 130 4.54 17.39 8.24
CA ALA A 130 4.79 18.82 8.38
C ALA A 130 5.22 19.44 7.04
N PRO A 131 4.57 20.52 6.59
CA PRO A 131 4.94 21.19 5.36
C PRO A 131 6.26 21.92 5.47
N LEU A 132 7.06 21.88 4.41
CA LEU A 132 8.32 22.62 4.28
C LEU A 132 8.13 23.85 3.39
N LYS A 133 7.35 24.82 3.87
CA LYS A 133 6.98 26.03 3.11
C LYS A 133 8.14 26.99 2.92
N GLY A 134 8.05 27.82 1.87
CA GLY A 134 8.96 28.93 1.65
C GLY A 134 10.33 28.53 1.09
N ARG A 135 10.49 27.36 0.52
CA ARG A 135 11.73 26.84 -0.06
C ARG A 135 11.60 26.60 -1.56
N VAL A 136 12.68 26.83 -2.30
CA VAL A 136 12.78 26.40 -3.70
C VAL A 136 13.12 24.92 -3.72
N VAL A 137 12.25 24.11 -4.33
CA VAL A 137 12.37 22.65 -4.33
C VAL A 137 12.51 22.12 -5.75
N LEU A 138 13.49 21.24 -5.96
CA LEU A 138 13.59 20.44 -7.17
C LEU A 138 12.96 19.08 -6.93
N GLY A 139 11.88 18.75 -7.62
CA GLY A 139 11.29 17.42 -7.66
C GLY A 139 12.03 16.54 -8.64
N PHE A 140 12.37 15.35 -8.19
CA PHE A 140 13.07 14.33 -8.95
C PHE A 140 12.22 13.06 -9.00
N ASP A 141 11.67 12.76 -10.18
CA ASP A 141 10.89 11.56 -10.45
C ASP A 141 11.80 10.50 -11.11
N PRO A 142 12.27 9.48 -10.36
CA PRO A 142 13.26 8.53 -10.84
C PRO A 142 12.70 7.59 -11.91
N ALA A 143 13.51 7.24 -12.91
CA ALA A 143 13.18 6.17 -13.85
C ALA A 143 14.44 5.65 -14.54
N PHE A 144 14.47 4.34 -14.89
CA PHE A 144 15.61 3.74 -15.57
C PHE A 144 15.68 4.06 -17.06
N ARG A 145 14.62 3.79 -17.82
CA ARG A 145 14.63 3.82 -19.29
C ARG A 145 14.19 5.14 -19.89
N THR A 146 13.17 5.73 -19.30
CA THR A 146 12.56 6.97 -19.83
C THR A 146 13.29 8.23 -19.37
N GLY A 147 14.34 8.09 -18.59
CA GLY A 147 15.05 9.19 -17.93
C GLY A 147 14.28 9.70 -16.71
N ALA A 148 15.01 10.29 -15.77
CA ALA A 148 14.44 10.95 -14.60
C ALA A 148 13.85 12.30 -15.03
N LYS A 149 12.66 12.63 -14.51
CA LYS A 149 11.99 13.90 -14.77
C LYS A 149 12.27 14.83 -13.60
N LEU A 150 12.71 16.02 -13.93
CA LEU A 150 13.00 17.07 -12.98
C LEU A 150 12.00 18.20 -13.13
N ALA A 151 11.61 18.79 -12.01
CA ALA A 151 10.84 20.02 -11.99
C ALA A 151 11.31 20.92 -10.86
N VAL A 152 11.57 22.18 -11.14
CA VAL A 152 11.85 23.17 -10.10
C VAL A 152 10.59 23.96 -9.81
N VAL A 153 10.23 24.04 -8.52
CA VAL A 153 9.14 24.89 -8.05
C VAL A 153 9.68 25.95 -7.09
N ASP A 154 9.12 27.14 -7.19
CA ASP A 154 9.48 28.25 -6.30
C ASP A 154 8.90 28.06 -4.88
N ALA A 155 9.18 28.99 -3.99
CA ALA A 155 8.73 28.99 -2.60
C ALA A 155 7.19 28.95 -2.44
N THR A 156 6.42 29.25 -3.49
CA THR A 156 4.95 29.22 -3.51
C THR A 156 4.37 27.97 -4.17
N GLY A 157 5.23 27.09 -4.68
CA GLY A 157 4.83 25.90 -5.43
C GLY A 157 4.59 26.12 -6.91
N LYS A 158 4.88 27.34 -7.44
CA LYS A 158 4.80 27.62 -8.87
C LYS A 158 5.94 26.94 -9.61
N MET A 159 5.62 26.23 -10.68
CA MET A 159 6.60 25.59 -11.55
C MET A 159 7.43 26.65 -12.29
N LEU A 160 8.76 26.54 -12.18
CA LEU A 160 9.73 27.40 -12.86
C LEU A 160 10.24 26.74 -14.14
N THR A 161 10.63 25.48 -14.07
CA THR A 161 11.14 24.72 -15.22
C THR A 161 10.93 23.23 -15.05
N THR A 162 11.03 22.50 -16.16
CA THR A 162 11.06 21.02 -16.19
C THR A 162 12.14 20.54 -17.15
N GLN A 163 12.82 19.46 -16.78
CA GLN A 163 13.86 18.83 -17.60
C GLN A 163 13.81 17.30 -17.49
N VAL A 164 14.35 16.60 -18.47
CA VAL A 164 14.57 15.15 -18.43
C VAL A 164 16.05 14.90 -18.49
N ILE A 165 16.57 14.10 -17.56
CA ILE A 165 17.96 13.70 -17.52
C ILE A 165 18.10 12.17 -17.48
N TYR A 166 19.27 11.65 -17.79
CA TYR A 166 19.55 10.21 -17.78
C TYR A 166 20.67 9.88 -16.77
N PRO A 167 20.35 9.87 -15.45
CA PRO A 167 21.36 9.84 -14.40
C PRO A 167 21.88 8.44 -14.07
N VAL A 168 21.19 7.37 -14.50
CA VAL A 168 21.48 5.99 -14.09
C VAL A 168 21.45 5.03 -15.27
N LYS A 169 22.09 3.87 -15.15
CA LYS A 169 22.01 2.82 -16.18
C LYS A 169 20.54 2.47 -16.51
N PRO A 170 20.21 2.19 -17.78
CA PRO A 170 21.13 1.85 -18.90
C PRO A 170 21.74 3.04 -19.66
N ALA A 171 21.67 4.27 -19.12
CA ALA A 171 22.32 5.42 -19.74
C ALA A 171 23.84 5.21 -19.91
N SER A 172 24.38 5.79 -20.99
CA SER A 172 25.82 5.78 -21.24
C SER A 172 26.57 6.68 -20.24
N ALA A 173 27.87 6.46 -20.06
CA ALA A 173 28.71 7.30 -19.20
C ALA A 173 28.63 8.80 -19.59
N ARG A 174 28.57 9.10 -20.89
CA ARG A 174 28.41 10.47 -21.38
C ARG A 174 27.09 11.08 -20.94
N GLN A 175 25.97 10.35 -21.05
CA GLN A 175 24.67 10.84 -20.63
C GLN A 175 24.61 11.08 -19.12
N ILE A 176 25.29 10.22 -18.32
CA ILE A 176 25.35 10.40 -16.87
C ILE A 176 26.16 11.66 -16.52
N GLU A 177 27.26 11.94 -17.20
CA GLU A 177 28.04 13.17 -17.00
C GLU A 177 27.27 14.43 -17.45
N GLU A 178 26.56 14.34 -18.58
CA GLU A 178 25.64 15.40 -19.01
C GLU A 178 24.53 15.64 -17.96
N ALA A 179 23.97 14.57 -17.40
CA ALA A 179 22.94 14.66 -16.35
C ALA A 179 23.47 15.32 -15.05
N LYS A 180 24.73 15.08 -14.66
CA LYS A 180 25.36 15.75 -13.51
C LYS A 180 25.45 17.27 -13.74
N LYS A 181 25.92 17.65 -14.93
CA LYS A 181 26.01 19.05 -15.30
C LYS A 181 24.63 19.71 -15.33
N ASP A 182 23.65 19.07 -15.96
CA ASP A 182 22.29 19.57 -16.03
C ASP A 182 21.68 19.80 -14.63
N LEU A 183 21.88 18.85 -13.70
CA LEU A 183 21.41 18.99 -12.33
C LEU A 183 22.12 20.14 -11.59
N ALA A 184 23.44 20.25 -11.74
CA ALA A 184 24.23 21.33 -11.16
C ALA A 184 23.80 22.70 -11.70
N ASP A 185 23.59 22.81 -13.01
CA ASP A 185 23.12 24.02 -13.66
C ASP A 185 21.73 24.44 -13.12
N LEU A 186 20.80 23.47 -12.95
CA LEU A 186 19.48 23.75 -12.35
C LEU A 186 19.58 24.24 -10.91
N ILE A 187 20.44 23.61 -10.10
CA ILE A 187 20.65 24.03 -8.71
C ILE A 187 21.14 25.46 -8.64
N GLY A 188 22.16 25.81 -9.42
CA GLY A 188 22.72 27.16 -9.41
C GLY A 188 21.83 28.23 -10.07
N GLN A 189 21.10 27.87 -11.14
CA GLN A 189 20.25 28.81 -11.87
C GLN A 189 19.01 29.27 -11.08
N TYR A 190 18.44 28.33 -10.29
CA TYR A 190 17.17 28.57 -9.60
C TYR A 190 17.32 28.65 -8.08
N ASP A 191 18.55 28.71 -7.57
CA ASP A 191 18.82 28.72 -6.13
C ASP A 191 18.08 27.60 -5.38
N VAL A 192 18.18 26.37 -5.91
CA VAL A 192 17.52 25.20 -5.33
C VAL A 192 18.07 24.93 -3.93
N GLU A 193 17.19 24.85 -2.94
CA GLU A 193 17.57 24.61 -1.56
C GLU A 193 17.41 23.12 -1.16
N ILE A 194 16.46 22.42 -1.80
CA ILE A 194 16.13 21.02 -1.45
C ILE A 194 15.77 20.24 -2.71
N ILE A 195 16.24 18.99 -2.77
CA ILE A 195 15.85 18.03 -3.80
C ILE A 195 14.91 17.00 -3.18
N ALA A 196 13.68 16.91 -3.69
CA ALA A 196 12.69 15.91 -3.33
C ALA A 196 12.77 14.74 -4.31
N ILE A 197 13.27 13.58 -3.87
CA ILE A 197 13.44 12.40 -4.71
C ILE A 197 12.27 11.44 -4.44
N GLY A 198 11.53 11.05 -5.48
CA GLY A 198 10.50 10.02 -5.38
C GLY A 198 11.06 8.65 -4.94
N ASN A 199 10.30 7.91 -4.16
CA ASN A 199 10.72 6.62 -3.61
C ASN A 199 10.38 5.40 -4.50
N GLY A 200 10.08 5.60 -5.77
CA GLY A 200 9.70 4.54 -6.70
C GLY A 200 10.88 3.82 -7.34
N THR A 201 10.66 3.37 -8.58
CA THR A 201 11.67 2.65 -9.38
C THR A 201 12.90 3.52 -9.60
N ALA A 202 14.10 2.94 -9.44
CA ALA A 202 15.40 3.63 -9.56
C ALA A 202 15.69 4.70 -8.48
N SER A 203 14.94 4.74 -7.39
CA SER A 203 15.13 5.74 -6.33
C SER A 203 16.51 5.66 -5.68
N ARG A 204 17.01 4.45 -5.38
CA ARG A 204 18.33 4.26 -4.74
C ARG A 204 19.48 4.70 -5.62
N GLU A 205 19.42 4.36 -6.90
CA GLU A 205 20.43 4.75 -7.89
C GLU A 205 20.41 6.25 -8.12
N SER A 206 19.21 6.84 -8.15
CA SER A 206 19.01 8.29 -8.27
C SER A 206 19.51 9.04 -7.02
N GLU A 207 19.26 8.50 -5.84
CA GLU A 207 19.80 9.04 -4.58
C GLU A 207 21.33 9.07 -4.61
N ALA A 208 21.98 7.98 -4.99
CA ALA A 208 23.43 7.92 -5.11
C ALA A 208 23.98 8.95 -6.11
N PHE A 209 23.29 9.13 -7.24
CA PHE A 209 23.62 10.14 -8.23
C PHE A 209 23.49 11.58 -7.68
N VAL A 210 22.39 11.88 -7.02
CA VAL A 210 22.15 13.19 -6.39
C VAL A 210 23.20 13.48 -5.32
N VAL A 211 23.52 12.52 -4.44
CA VAL A 211 24.53 12.66 -3.40
C VAL A 211 25.91 12.99 -4.01
N GLU A 212 26.23 12.39 -5.17
CA GLU A 212 27.49 12.70 -5.85
C GLU A 212 27.55 14.15 -6.34
N VAL A 213 26.47 14.67 -6.96
CA VAL A 213 26.39 16.06 -7.42
C VAL A 213 26.41 17.03 -6.23
N LEU A 214 25.72 16.70 -5.13
CA LEU A 214 25.65 17.57 -3.94
C LEU A 214 26.96 17.73 -3.18
N LYS A 215 28.01 16.99 -3.52
CA LYS A 215 29.35 17.27 -2.97
C LYS A 215 29.86 18.68 -3.29
N ASP A 216 29.40 19.22 -4.42
CA ASP A 216 29.75 20.58 -4.87
C ASP A 216 28.76 21.65 -4.35
N PHE A 217 27.67 21.22 -3.68
CA PHE A 217 26.59 22.09 -3.16
C PHE A 217 26.25 21.72 -1.70
N PRO A 218 27.16 21.96 -0.74
CA PRO A 218 26.98 21.51 0.65
C PRO A 218 25.79 22.15 1.38
N GLU A 219 25.27 23.28 0.87
CA GLU A 219 24.09 23.98 1.40
C GLU A 219 22.78 23.35 0.94
N VAL A 220 22.77 22.52 -0.12
CA VAL A 220 21.58 21.89 -0.67
C VAL A 220 21.35 20.53 0.00
N SER A 221 20.14 20.33 0.49
CA SER A 221 19.73 19.06 1.10
C SER A 221 18.89 18.21 0.13
N TYR A 222 18.76 16.91 0.41
CA TYR A 222 17.78 16.07 -0.30
C TYR A 222 16.90 15.29 0.68
N VAL A 223 15.72 14.90 0.23
CA VAL A 223 14.73 14.12 0.99
C VAL A 223 14.08 13.11 0.07
N ILE A 224 13.92 11.89 0.56
CA ILE A 224 13.11 10.87 -0.14
C ILE A 224 11.64 11.12 0.16
N VAL A 225 10.84 11.30 -0.88
CA VAL A 225 9.41 11.61 -0.79
C VAL A 225 8.59 10.42 -1.29
N ASN A 226 7.50 10.13 -0.60
CA ASN A 226 6.54 9.13 -1.07
C ASN A 226 5.86 9.63 -2.35
N GLU A 227 6.09 8.96 -3.47
CA GLU A 227 5.52 9.31 -4.78
C GLU A 227 4.20 8.61 -5.11
N SER A 228 3.65 7.80 -4.17
CA SER A 228 2.41 7.06 -4.40
C SER A 228 1.31 7.98 -4.89
N GLY A 229 0.63 7.58 -5.98
CA GLY A 229 -0.41 8.38 -6.63
C GLY A 229 0.08 9.57 -7.46
N ALA A 230 1.38 9.90 -7.50
CA ALA A 230 1.86 11.01 -8.35
C ALA A 230 1.60 10.77 -9.84
N SER A 231 1.72 9.53 -10.29
CA SER A 231 1.36 9.14 -11.66
C SER A 231 -0.16 9.25 -11.93
N VAL A 232 -0.99 8.96 -10.93
CA VAL A 232 -2.45 9.10 -11.03
C VAL A 232 -2.83 10.59 -11.14
N TYR A 233 -2.25 11.43 -10.27
CA TYR A 233 -2.42 12.88 -10.36
C TYR A 233 -1.99 13.40 -11.74
N SER A 234 -0.79 13.04 -12.21
CA SER A 234 -0.24 13.55 -13.47
C SER A 234 -1.10 13.25 -14.70
N ALA A 235 -1.86 12.14 -14.65
CA ALA A 235 -2.81 11.74 -15.69
C ALA A 235 -4.22 12.32 -15.50
N SER A 236 -4.50 12.94 -14.37
CA SER A 236 -5.83 13.46 -14.03
C SER A 236 -6.22 14.69 -14.87
N GLU A 237 -7.53 14.96 -14.90
CA GLU A 237 -8.07 16.17 -15.52
C GLU A 237 -7.58 17.44 -14.83
N LEU A 238 -7.51 17.40 -13.48
CA LEU A 238 -7.00 18.50 -12.68
C LEU A 238 -5.56 18.88 -13.07
N ALA A 239 -4.68 17.88 -13.21
CA ALA A 239 -3.29 18.13 -13.61
C ALA A 239 -3.18 18.64 -15.06
N ARG A 240 -4.11 18.25 -15.94
CA ARG A 240 -4.19 18.82 -17.30
C ARG A 240 -4.60 20.28 -17.28
N GLN A 241 -5.53 20.65 -16.42
CA GLN A 241 -5.96 22.05 -16.25
C GLN A 241 -4.87 22.90 -15.61
N GLU A 242 -4.16 22.39 -14.59
CA GLU A 242 -3.04 23.10 -13.96
C GLU A 242 -1.85 23.28 -14.91
N PHE A 243 -1.57 22.29 -15.77
CA PHE A 243 -0.41 22.27 -16.67
C PHE A 243 -0.78 21.77 -18.07
N PRO A 244 -1.54 22.56 -18.85
CA PRO A 244 -2.03 22.12 -20.17
C PRO A 244 -0.89 21.84 -21.17
N ASP A 245 0.22 22.58 -21.06
CA ASP A 245 1.35 22.49 -21.98
C ASP A 245 2.38 21.42 -21.62
N LEU A 246 2.22 20.74 -20.46
CA LEU A 246 3.15 19.71 -20.01
C LEU A 246 2.64 18.31 -20.34
N THR A 247 3.59 17.43 -20.66
CA THR A 247 3.29 16.00 -20.76
C THR A 247 3.00 15.39 -19.38
N VAL A 248 2.27 14.27 -19.37
CA VAL A 248 1.94 13.53 -18.14
C VAL A 248 3.18 13.27 -17.29
N GLU A 249 4.28 12.86 -17.92
CA GLU A 249 5.52 12.51 -17.23
C GLU A 249 6.16 13.69 -16.48
N LYS A 250 6.07 14.92 -17.01
CA LYS A 250 6.66 16.11 -16.37
C LYS A 250 5.85 16.60 -15.17
N ARG A 251 4.54 16.36 -15.18
CA ARG A 251 3.64 16.76 -14.08
C ARG A 251 3.91 15.98 -12.78
N SER A 252 4.38 14.73 -12.89
CA SER A 252 4.72 13.89 -11.74
C SER A 252 5.84 14.52 -10.88
N ALA A 253 6.91 15.00 -11.50
CA ALA A 253 8.01 15.66 -10.80
C ALA A 253 7.57 16.93 -10.04
N ILE A 254 6.63 17.70 -10.62
CA ILE A 254 6.04 18.86 -9.94
C ILE A 254 5.29 18.43 -8.68
N SER A 255 4.49 17.37 -8.80
CA SER A 255 3.75 16.82 -7.66
C SER A 255 4.69 16.36 -6.54
N ILE A 256 5.81 15.70 -6.87
CA ILE A 256 6.80 15.26 -5.89
C ILE A 256 7.42 16.44 -5.16
N ALA A 257 7.77 17.52 -5.86
CA ALA A 257 8.29 18.74 -5.24
C ALA A 257 7.27 19.40 -4.29
N ARG A 258 6.02 19.57 -4.76
CA ARG A 258 4.94 20.19 -3.99
C ARG A 258 4.53 19.37 -2.76
N ARG A 259 4.65 18.03 -2.80
CA ARG A 259 4.40 17.18 -1.63
C ARG A 259 5.34 17.46 -0.46
N LEU A 260 6.55 17.93 -0.74
CA LEU A 260 7.47 18.35 0.31
C LEU A 260 7.07 19.71 0.87
N GLN A 261 6.62 20.64 0.02
CA GLN A 261 6.24 21.99 0.43
C GLN A 261 4.92 22.02 1.20
N ASP A 262 3.89 21.31 0.71
CA ASP A 262 2.57 21.21 1.32
C ASP A 262 1.93 19.87 1.01
N PRO A 263 2.23 18.83 1.82
CA PRO A 263 1.75 17.48 1.59
C PRO A 263 0.23 17.37 1.51
N LEU A 264 -0.48 18.05 2.41
CA LEU A 264 -1.94 18.00 2.46
C LEU A 264 -2.56 18.58 1.18
N ALA A 265 -2.15 19.80 0.79
CA ALA A 265 -2.69 20.48 -0.39
C ALA A 265 -2.46 19.67 -1.68
N GLU A 266 -1.37 18.91 -1.77
CA GLU A 266 -1.07 18.12 -2.95
C GLU A 266 -1.77 16.73 -2.91
N LEU A 267 -1.80 16.06 -1.76
CA LEU A 267 -2.35 14.73 -1.63
C LEU A 267 -3.89 14.69 -1.73
N VAL A 268 -4.60 15.75 -1.33
CA VAL A 268 -6.06 15.84 -1.49
C VAL A 268 -6.54 15.92 -2.94
N LYS A 269 -5.63 16.18 -3.88
CA LYS A 269 -5.90 16.16 -5.32
C LYS A 269 -6.04 14.74 -5.89
N ILE A 270 -5.72 13.72 -5.11
CA ILE A 270 -5.63 12.32 -5.52
C ILE A 270 -6.70 11.52 -4.79
N ASP A 271 -7.35 10.59 -5.51
CA ASP A 271 -8.21 9.59 -4.86
C ASP A 271 -7.41 8.88 -3.76
N PRO A 272 -7.86 8.91 -2.49
CA PRO A 272 -7.14 8.31 -1.37
C PRO A 272 -6.75 6.85 -1.58
N LYS A 273 -7.56 6.08 -2.31
CA LYS A 273 -7.25 4.69 -2.69
C LYS A 273 -6.04 4.56 -3.60
N SER A 274 -5.70 5.59 -4.34
CA SER A 274 -4.53 5.61 -5.24
C SER A 274 -3.23 5.95 -4.52
N ILE A 275 -3.27 6.32 -3.24
CA ILE A 275 -2.08 6.70 -2.46
C ILE A 275 -1.28 5.48 -1.96
N GLY A 276 -1.78 4.25 -2.09
CA GLY A 276 -1.01 3.05 -1.74
C GLY A 276 -0.67 2.93 -0.25
N VAL A 277 -1.69 2.90 0.61
CA VAL A 277 -1.55 2.92 2.07
C VAL A 277 -1.38 1.53 2.72
N GLY A 278 -1.48 0.42 1.95
CA GLY A 278 -1.29 -0.92 2.51
C GLY A 278 -1.24 -2.05 1.49
N GLN A 279 -0.59 -3.15 1.89
CA GLN A 279 -0.31 -4.30 1.04
C GLN A 279 -1.57 -5.04 0.58
N TYR A 280 -2.61 -5.12 1.43
CA TYR A 280 -3.86 -5.85 1.15
C TYR A 280 -5.03 -4.93 0.79
N GLN A 281 -4.73 -3.73 0.33
CA GLN A 281 -5.74 -2.70 0.01
C GLN A 281 -6.79 -3.19 -1.01
N HIS A 282 -6.40 -4.03 -1.97
CA HIS A 282 -7.29 -4.57 -2.99
C HIS A 282 -8.05 -5.84 -2.55
N ASP A 283 -7.77 -6.36 -1.35
CA ASP A 283 -8.37 -7.60 -0.83
C ASP A 283 -9.45 -7.36 0.24
N VAL A 284 -9.69 -6.10 0.58
CA VAL A 284 -10.74 -5.69 1.51
C VAL A 284 -11.95 -5.12 0.77
N SER A 285 -13.07 -4.96 1.47
CA SER A 285 -14.27 -4.32 0.92
C SER A 285 -13.95 -2.91 0.41
N GLN A 286 -14.01 -2.71 -0.91
CA GLN A 286 -13.67 -1.42 -1.54
C GLN A 286 -14.62 -0.29 -1.15
N LYS A 287 -15.88 -0.62 -0.83
CA LYS A 287 -16.86 0.36 -0.34
C LYS A 287 -16.48 0.86 1.05
N LYS A 288 -16.25 -0.06 2.01
CA LYS A 288 -15.84 0.30 3.37
C LYS A 288 -14.50 1.04 3.37
N LEU A 289 -13.57 0.63 2.51
CA LEU A 289 -12.27 1.30 2.35
C LEU A 289 -12.45 2.74 1.90
N SER A 290 -13.21 2.99 0.80
CA SER A 290 -13.50 4.36 0.34
C SER A 290 -14.09 5.21 1.44
N GLU A 291 -15.18 4.78 2.06
CA GLU A 291 -15.87 5.52 3.12
C GLU A 291 -14.92 5.88 4.27
N SER A 292 -14.04 4.95 4.65
CA SER A 292 -13.08 5.18 5.74
C SER A 292 -11.97 6.15 5.35
N LEU A 293 -11.41 6.03 4.15
CA LEU A 293 -10.35 6.91 3.67
C LEU A 293 -10.87 8.32 3.40
N ASP A 294 -12.06 8.46 2.81
CA ASP A 294 -12.70 9.76 2.57
C ASP A 294 -12.95 10.49 3.91
N PHE A 295 -13.44 9.76 4.93
CA PHE A 295 -13.60 10.30 6.27
C PHE A 295 -12.28 10.80 6.90
N VAL A 296 -11.17 10.09 6.65
CA VAL A 296 -9.83 10.54 7.10
C VAL A 296 -9.44 11.85 6.43
N VAL A 297 -9.63 11.96 5.11
CA VAL A 297 -9.32 13.21 4.36
C VAL A 297 -10.14 14.37 4.91
N ASP A 298 -11.45 14.21 5.03
CA ASP A 298 -12.34 15.24 5.55
C ASP A 298 -11.96 15.67 6.97
N THR A 299 -11.63 14.70 7.82
CA THR A 299 -11.23 14.98 9.21
C THR A 299 -9.93 15.77 9.27
N VAL A 300 -8.92 15.37 8.48
CA VAL A 300 -7.61 16.04 8.46
C VAL A 300 -7.71 17.44 7.88
N VAL A 301 -8.44 17.61 6.77
CA VAL A 301 -8.67 18.92 6.16
C VAL A 301 -9.36 19.88 7.15
N ASN A 302 -10.38 19.41 7.86
CA ASN A 302 -11.05 20.21 8.89
C ASN A 302 -10.15 20.51 10.10
N GLN A 303 -9.27 19.60 10.47
CA GLN A 303 -8.35 19.77 11.61
C GLN A 303 -7.22 20.77 11.31
N VAL A 304 -6.64 20.70 10.12
CA VAL A 304 -5.51 21.55 9.71
C VAL A 304 -6.00 22.92 9.26
N GLY A 305 -7.19 22.98 8.71
CA GLY A 305 -7.72 24.15 8.03
C GLY A 305 -7.11 24.38 6.65
N VAL A 306 -7.75 25.22 5.85
CA VAL A 306 -7.29 25.59 4.50
C VAL A 306 -6.87 27.06 4.51
N ASN A 307 -5.67 27.34 4.02
CA ASN A 307 -5.29 28.71 3.77
C ASN A 307 -5.99 29.18 2.48
N VAL A 308 -6.99 30.03 2.64
CA VAL A 308 -7.85 30.53 1.54
C VAL A 308 -7.03 31.23 0.44
N ASN A 309 -5.88 31.80 0.79
CA ASN A 309 -5.02 32.52 -0.17
C ASN A 309 -4.13 31.59 -1.00
N THR A 310 -3.96 30.35 -0.59
CA THR A 310 -3.11 29.37 -1.28
C THR A 310 -3.87 28.12 -1.73
N ALA A 311 -5.16 28.03 -1.40
CA ALA A 311 -6.01 26.96 -1.89
C ALA A 311 -6.30 27.18 -3.38
N SER A 312 -5.91 26.21 -4.19
CA SER A 312 -6.21 26.15 -5.63
C SER A 312 -7.54 25.46 -5.87
#